data_e530a16577f786eb2493eeea4d6a9a2f
#
_entry.id   e530a16577f786eb2493eeea4d6a9a2f
#
_cell.length_a   1.000
_cell.length_b   1.000
_cell.length_c   1.000
_cell.angle_alpha   90.00
_cell.angle_beta   90.00
_cell.angle_gamma   90.00
#
_symmetry.space_group_name_H-M   'P 1'
#
loop_
_entity.id
_entity.type
_entity.pdbx_description
1 polymer ?
#
loop_
_entity_poly.entity_id
_entity_poly.type
_entity_poly.pdbx_seq_one_letter_code
_entity_poly.pdbx_strand_id
1 'polypeptide(L)'
;MIRNNHIFKYIFTVILFLIFSTNLFARQKVAVVLSGGGAKGFAHVGALKAIEEAGIPIDYIVGTSMGSIMGGLYAIGYTTDQLDSIIRHQDWMYLFSDKDKRVSMSLSRKAQVDTYILSIPFSKKEFKQNLKGVVRGNNLEALFINLTREYADSCDFNKFPIPFACVSVDAVSGKEHVFHNGVLHQAIRASMAIPTIFTPVNWYGSILVDGGVSNNYPVDVAEAM
;
A
#
# COMPACT_ATOMS: atom_id res chain seq x y z
N MET A 1 60.79 12.44 34.16
CA MET A 1 60.34 12.21 32.76
C MET A 1 58.96 11.53 32.64
N ILE A 2 58.15 11.43 33.68
CA ILE A 2 56.86 10.66 33.70
C ILE A 2 55.62 11.57 33.65
N ARG A 3 55.75 12.88 33.84
CA ARG A 3 54.60 13.81 33.95
C ARG A 3 53.96 14.22 32.65
N ASN A 4 54.61 14.02 31.48
CA ASN A 4 54.07 14.42 30.16
C ASN A 4 53.10 13.39 29.55
N ASN A 5 53.14 12.13 29.97
CA ASN A 5 52.27 11.09 29.39
C ASN A 5 50.79 11.23 29.79
N HIS A 6 50.51 11.83 30.97
CA HIS A 6 49.14 12.02 31.41
C HIS A 6 48.45 13.16 30.63
N ILE A 7 49.17 14.26 30.38
CA ILE A 7 48.63 15.39 29.61
C ILE A 7 48.34 14.95 28.18
N PHE A 8 49.22 14.20 27.55
CA PHE A 8 49.01 13.66 26.21
C PHE A 8 47.81 12.71 26.14
N LYS A 9 47.62 11.85 27.13
CA LYS A 9 46.44 10.99 27.24
C LYS A 9 45.14 11.81 27.37
N TYR A 10 45.12 12.83 28.21
CA TYR A 10 43.95 13.69 28.38
C TYR A 10 43.60 14.45 27.06
N ILE A 11 44.61 15.02 26.41
CA ILE A 11 44.42 15.70 25.11
C ILE A 11 43.89 14.72 24.05
N PHE A 12 44.45 13.53 23.97
CA PHE A 12 44.01 12.49 23.06
C PHE A 12 42.56 12.06 23.32
N THR A 13 42.18 11.86 24.59
CA THR A 13 40.83 11.49 25.02
C THR A 13 39.84 12.62 24.68
N VAL A 14 40.20 13.89 24.88
CA VAL A 14 39.35 15.04 24.56
C VAL A 14 39.19 15.17 23.05
N ILE A 15 40.25 15.00 22.26
CA ILE A 15 40.17 15.00 20.79
C ILE A 15 39.30 13.85 20.29
N LEU A 16 39.46 12.64 20.85
CA LEU A 16 38.65 11.49 20.51
C LEU A 16 37.17 11.73 20.84
N PHE A 17 36.87 12.31 21.98
CA PHE A 17 35.53 12.68 22.41
C PHE A 17 34.90 13.75 21.50
N LEU A 18 35.70 14.77 21.09
CA LEU A 18 35.25 15.79 20.13
C LEU A 18 34.98 15.22 18.73
N ILE A 19 35.80 14.26 18.28
CA ILE A 19 35.58 13.58 16.98
C ILE A 19 34.29 12.73 17.00
N PHE A 20 34.01 12.06 18.13
CA PHE A 20 32.81 11.27 18.30
C PHE A 20 31.54 12.14 18.51
N SER A 21 31.65 13.34 19.06
CA SER A 21 30.50 14.22 19.28
C SER A 21 30.02 14.97 18.04
N THR A 22 30.77 15.00 16.95
CA THR A 22 30.37 15.71 15.71
C THR A 22 29.32 14.98 14.85
N ASN A 23 28.98 13.72 15.18
CA ASN A 23 28.05 12.92 14.39
C ASN A 23 26.65 12.79 15.00
N LEU A 24 26.28 13.60 16.00
CA LEU A 24 24.98 13.51 16.69
C LEU A 24 23.87 14.40 16.10
N PHE A 25 24.06 14.98 14.92
CA PHE A 25 22.94 15.57 14.21
C PHE A 25 22.16 14.47 13.49
N ALA A 26 21.18 13.90 14.18
CA ALA A 26 20.18 13.05 13.51
C ALA A 26 19.54 13.89 12.41
N ARG A 27 19.63 13.42 11.13
CA ARG A 27 18.89 14.06 10.05
C ARG A 27 17.38 14.01 10.32
N GLN A 28 16.67 14.98 9.86
CA GLN A 28 15.21 14.92 9.88
C GLN A 28 14.73 13.70 9.10
N LYS A 29 13.79 12.98 9.66
CA LYS A 29 13.14 11.87 8.99
C LYS A 29 12.20 12.40 7.92
N VAL A 30 12.14 11.72 6.80
CA VAL A 30 11.27 12.06 5.66
C VAL A 30 10.19 11.01 5.53
N ALA A 31 8.96 11.43 5.67
CA ALA A 31 7.79 10.60 5.39
C ALA A 31 7.19 10.98 4.03
N VAL A 32 6.82 9.99 3.24
CA VAL A 32 6.07 10.19 2.00
C VAL A 32 4.63 9.76 2.22
N VAL A 33 3.71 10.70 2.01
CA VAL A 33 2.27 10.47 2.15
C VAL A 33 1.63 10.46 0.77
N LEU A 34 0.99 9.33 0.43
CA LEU A 34 0.39 9.09 -0.88
C LEU A 34 -1.13 8.99 -0.75
N SER A 35 -1.81 9.96 -1.34
CA SER A 35 -3.28 10.04 -1.29
C SER A 35 -3.97 9.00 -2.18
N GLY A 36 -5.25 8.77 -1.92
CA GLY A 36 -6.14 8.11 -2.85
C GLY A 36 -6.45 9.00 -4.05
N GLY A 37 -6.88 8.36 -5.15
CA GLY A 37 -7.23 9.11 -6.36
C GLY A 37 -7.56 8.24 -7.58
N GLY A 38 -7.76 6.95 -7.39
CA GLY A 38 -7.99 6.01 -8.49
C GLY A 38 -6.86 6.08 -9.51
N ALA A 39 -7.18 6.13 -10.80
CA ALA A 39 -6.19 6.18 -11.88
C ALA A 39 -5.22 7.37 -11.78
N LYS A 40 -5.65 8.50 -11.19
CA LYS A 40 -4.76 9.67 -10.98
C LYS A 40 -3.60 9.34 -10.03
N GLY A 41 -3.78 8.39 -9.11
CA GLY A 41 -2.73 7.98 -8.17
C GLY A 41 -1.55 7.25 -8.84
N PHE A 42 -1.63 6.87 -10.11
CA PHE A 42 -0.46 6.41 -10.86
C PHE A 42 0.64 7.49 -10.97
N ALA A 43 0.27 8.78 -10.85
CA ALA A 43 1.23 9.87 -10.80
C ALA A 43 2.18 9.80 -9.58
N HIS A 44 1.82 9.05 -8.53
CA HIS A 44 2.70 8.82 -7.38
C HIS A 44 4.04 8.19 -7.78
N VAL A 45 4.05 7.34 -8.82
CA VAL A 45 5.29 6.72 -9.31
C VAL A 45 6.26 7.78 -9.84
N GLY A 46 5.74 8.78 -10.57
CA GLY A 46 6.55 9.91 -11.03
C GLY A 46 7.08 10.76 -9.88
N ALA A 47 6.28 10.97 -8.84
CA ALA A 47 6.72 11.70 -7.64
C ALA A 47 7.81 10.93 -6.87
N LEU A 48 7.63 9.61 -6.66
CA LEU A 48 8.63 8.75 -6.04
C LEU A 48 9.93 8.75 -6.84
N LYS A 49 9.85 8.69 -8.17
CA LYS A 49 11.03 8.76 -9.05
C LYS A 49 11.79 10.08 -8.89
N ALA A 50 11.08 11.19 -8.82
CA ALA A 50 11.71 12.51 -8.60
C ALA A 50 12.40 12.57 -7.22
N ILE A 51 11.83 11.96 -6.18
CA ILE A 51 12.44 11.87 -4.85
C ILE A 51 13.71 10.99 -4.88
N GLU A 52 13.67 9.84 -5.58
CA GLU A 52 14.84 8.99 -5.80
C GLU A 52 15.96 9.74 -6.54
N GLU A 53 15.64 10.41 -7.65
CA GLU A 53 16.59 11.18 -8.45
C GLU A 53 17.21 12.36 -7.67
N ALA A 54 16.43 12.95 -6.76
CA ALA A 54 16.92 13.97 -5.84
C ALA A 54 17.80 13.42 -4.70
N GLY A 55 17.93 12.10 -4.57
CA GLY A 55 18.70 11.46 -3.51
C GLY A 55 18.12 11.66 -2.11
N ILE A 56 16.81 11.93 -2.00
CA ILE A 56 16.13 12.15 -0.73
C ILE A 56 15.79 10.78 -0.13
N PRO A 57 16.37 10.41 1.02
CA PRO A 57 16.06 9.14 1.67
C PRO A 57 14.67 9.19 2.30
N ILE A 58 13.86 8.18 2.01
CA ILE A 58 12.51 8.02 2.58
C ILE A 58 12.60 7.10 3.79
N ASP A 59 12.11 7.58 4.94
CA ASP A 59 12.10 6.80 6.20
C ASP A 59 10.78 6.10 6.45
N TYR A 60 9.66 6.65 5.95
CA TYR A 60 8.30 6.12 6.14
C TYR A 60 7.46 6.37 4.89
N ILE A 61 6.54 5.44 4.62
CA ILE A 61 5.52 5.63 3.59
C ILE A 61 4.15 5.35 4.20
N VAL A 62 3.23 6.28 3.97
CA VAL A 62 1.82 6.10 4.36
C VAL A 62 0.95 6.31 3.13
N GLY A 63 -0.02 5.43 2.93
CA GLY A 63 -0.86 5.49 1.74
C GLY A 63 -2.34 5.24 1.99
N THR A 64 -3.18 5.85 1.17
CA THR A 64 -4.62 5.59 1.10
C THR A 64 -5.00 5.18 -0.32
N SER A 65 -5.84 4.14 -0.47
CA SER A 65 -6.37 3.72 -1.77
C SER A 65 -5.26 3.44 -2.80
N MET A 66 -5.21 4.14 -3.93
CA MET A 66 -4.12 4.01 -4.91
C MET A 66 -2.74 4.31 -4.29
N GLY A 67 -2.68 5.24 -3.34
CA GLY A 67 -1.45 5.54 -2.59
C GLY A 67 -0.99 4.35 -1.75
N SER A 68 -1.91 3.53 -1.22
CA SER A 68 -1.56 2.30 -0.50
C SER A 68 -0.99 1.23 -1.44
N ILE A 69 -1.45 1.17 -2.68
CA ILE A 69 -0.94 0.23 -3.69
C ILE A 69 0.49 0.63 -4.07
N MET A 70 0.68 1.86 -4.53
CA MET A 70 1.99 2.32 -4.99
C MET A 70 3.00 2.39 -3.83
N GLY A 71 2.57 2.94 -2.69
CA GLY A 71 3.40 3.04 -1.49
C GLY A 71 3.77 1.70 -0.89
N GLY A 72 2.81 0.77 -0.81
CA GLY A 72 3.04 -0.57 -0.26
C GLY A 72 4.00 -1.39 -1.12
N LEU A 73 3.85 -1.35 -2.45
CA LEU A 73 4.78 -2.03 -3.36
C LEU A 73 6.18 -1.40 -3.30
N TYR A 74 6.27 -0.07 -3.28
CA TYR A 74 7.54 0.61 -3.14
C TYR A 74 8.21 0.31 -1.79
N ALA A 75 7.44 0.26 -0.70
CA ALA A 75 7.94 -0.02 0.65
C ALA A 75 8.56 -1.41 0.79
N ILE A 76 8.08 -2.40 0.03
CA ILE A 76 8.63 -3.76 0.02
C ILE A 76 9.79 -3.94 -0.98
N GLY A 77 10.21 -2.87 -1.68
CA GLY A 77 11.42 -2.85 -2.50
C GLY A 77 11.23 -2.80 -4.02
N TYR A 78 10.00 -2.59 -4.52
CA TYR A 78 9.83 -2.32 -5.95
C TYR A 78 10.44 -0.97 -6.31
N THR A 79 11.21 -0.93 -7.39
CA THR A 79 11.74 0.32 -7.94
C THR A 79 10.65 1.10 -8.68
N THR A 80 10.84 2.40 -8.85
CA THR A 80 9.89 3.24 -9.62
C THR A 80 9.75 2.79 -11.07
N ASP A 81 10.82 2.26 -11.68
CA ASP A 81 10.76 1.70 -13.04
C ASP A 81 9.94 0.41 -13.10
N GLN A 82 10.02 -0.44 -12.07
CA GLN A 82 9.19 -1.64 -11.96
C GLN A 82 7.71 -1.28 -11.77
N LEU A 83 7.41 -0.28 -10.93
CA LEU A 83 6.05 0.22 -10.73
C LEU A 83 5.47 0.81 -12.02
N ASP A 84 6.24 1.61 -12.76
CA ASP A 84 5.82 2.15 -14.06
C ASP A 84 5.55 1.02 -15.07
N SER A 85 6.42 0.01 -15.11
CA SER A 85 6.23 -1.16 -15.95
C SER A 85 4.94 -1.92 -15.59
N ILE A 86 4.67 -2.14 -14.30
CA ILE A 86 3.43 -2.78 -13.83
C ILE A 86 2.23 -1.98 -14.31
N ILE A 87 2.22 -0.66 -14.11
CA ILE A 87 1.11 0.21 -14.50
C ILE A 87 0.83 0.12 -16.00
N ARG A 88 1.85 0.13 -16.83
CA ARG A 88 1.72 0.15 -18.31
C ARG A 88 1.32 -1.18 -18.92
N HIS A 89 1.70 -2.30 -18.29
CA HIS A 89 1.49 -3.62 -18.87
C HIS A 89 0.25 -4.35 -18.32
N GLN A 90 -0.51 -3.76 -17.40
CA GLN A 90 -1.75 -4.34 -16.91
C GLN A 90 -2.96 -3.94 -17.75
N ASP A 91 -3.85 -4.90 -17.98
CA ASP A 91 -5.20 -4.64 -18.48
C ASP A 91 -6.11 -4.19 -17.33
N TRP A 92 -6.10 -2.88 -17.05
CA TRP A 92 -6.86 -2.29 -15.95
C TRP A 92 -8.36 -2.51 -16.10
N MET A 93 -8.89 -2.54 -17.33
CA MET A 93 -10.32 -2.81 -17.57
C MET A 93 -10.69 -4.22 -17.15
N TYR A 94 -9.83 -5.18 -17.42
CA TYR A 94 -9.99 -6.56 -16.93
C TYR A 94 -9.86 -6.63 -15.41
N LEU A 95 -8.84 -5.99 -14.82
CA LEU A 95 -8.58 -6.00 -13.38
C LEU A 95 -9.71 -5.37 -12.56
N PHE A 96 -10.30 -4.28 -13.06
CA PHE A 96 -11.47 -3.63 -12.45
C PHE A 96 -12.80 -4.32 -12.81
N SER A 97 -12.76 -5.52 -13.34
CA SER A 97 -13.93 -6.35 -13.61
C SER A 97 -13.81 -7.70 -12.90
N ASP A 98 -14.94 -8.35 -12.65
CA ASP A 98 -14.98 -9.74 -12.16
C ASP A 98 -15.06 -10.76 -13.30
N LYS A 99 -14.67 -10.38 -14.51
CA LYS A 99 -14.74 -11.25 -15.67
C LYS A 99 -13.64 -12.29 -15.61
N ASP A 100 -14.02 -13.54 -15.79
CA ASP A 100 -13.04 -14.61 -15.99
C ASP A 100 -12.35 -14.45 -17.35
N LYS A 101 -11.05 -14.81 -17.42
CA LYS A 101 -10.37 -14.88 -18.73
C LYS A 101 -11.08 -15.91 -19.59
N ARG A 102 -11.44 -15.54 -20.83
CA ARG A 102 -12.14 -16.44 -21.76
C ARG A 102 -11.43 -17.79 -21.94
N VAL A 103 -10.11 -17.81 -21.80
CA VAL A 103 -9.30 -19.04 -21.91
C VAL A 103 -9.60 -20.03 -20.77
N SER A 104 -9.90 -19.54 -19.58
CA SER A 104 -10.20 -20.37 -18.39
C SER A 104 -11.69 -20.72 -18.24
N MET A 105 -12.56 -20.18 -19.09
CA MET A 105 -13.99 -20.49 -19.05
C MET A 105 -14.29 -21.88 -19.63
N SER A 106 -15.22 -22.61 -19.01
CA SER A 106 -15.81 -23.82 -19.59
C SER A 106 -16.56 -23.50 -20.90
N LEU A 107 -16.70 -24.48 -21.78
CA LEU A 107 -17.42 -24.30 -23.06
C LEU A 107 -18.85 -23.83 -22.87
N SER A 108 -19.56 -24.35 -21.86
CA SER A 108 -20.92 -23.94 -21.51
C SER A 108 -20.98 -22.48 -21.07
N ARG A 109 -19.99 -22.01 -20.28
CA ARG A 109 -19.92 -20.63 -19.83
C ARG A 109 -19.55 -19.66 -20.95
N LYS A 110 -18.68 -20.11 -21.89
CA LYS A 110 -18.39 -19.32 -23.12
C LYS A 110 -19.63 -19.10 -23.93
N ALA A 111 -20.44 -20.15 -24.16
CA ALA A 111 -21.70 -20.05 -24.89
C ALA A 111 -22.71 -19.10 -24.23
N GLN A 112 -22.83 -19.14 -22.89
CA GLN A 112 -23.67 -18.20 -22.15
C GLN A 112 -23.22 -16.74 -22.30
N VAL A 113 -21.92 -16.47 -22.16
CA VAL A 113 -21.38 -15.11 -22.29
C VAL A 113 -21.54 -14.57 -23.71
N ASP A 114 -21.45 -15.44 -24.71
CA ASP A 114 -21.63 -15.04 -26.13
C ASP A 114 -23.10 -14.83 -26.48
N THR A 115 -24.04 -15.42 -25.73
CA THR A 115 -25.49 -15.35 -26.01
C THR A 115 -26.18 -14.18 -25.31
N TYR A 116 -25.68 -13.76 -24.11
CA TYR A 116 -26.34 -12.74 -23.30
C TYR A 116 -25.44 -11.54 -23.07
N ILE A 117 -25.90 -10.36 -23.49
CA ILE A 117 -25.24 -9.07 -23.25
C ILE A 117 -25.35 -8.67 -21.78
N LEU A 118 -26.45 -9.08 -21.12
CA LEU A 118 -26.72 -8.80 -19.71
C LEU A 118 -27.37 -10.02 -19.05
N SER A 119 -26.77 -10.55 -17.98
CA SER A 119 -27.38 -11.58 -17.15
C SER A 119 -27.74 -10.99 -15.79
N ILE A 120 -29.05 -10.96 -15.48
CA ILE A 120 -29.52 -10.51 -14.18
C ILE A 120 -29.80 -11.76 -13.33
N PRO A 121 -29.13 -11.95 -12.19
CA PRO A 121 -29.38 -13.10 -11.33
C PRO A 121 -30.76 -13.00 -10.68
N PHE A 122 -31.61 -14.03 -10.85
CA PHE A 122 -32.98 -14.10 -10.31
C PHE A 122 -33.05 -14.56 -8.85
N SER A 123 -31.91 -14.89 -8.23
CA SER A 123 -31.88 -15.34 -6.83
C SER A 123 -31.90 -14.15 -5.88
N LYS A 124 -32.84 -14.13 -4.91
CA LYS A 124 -32.91 -13.14 -3.83
C LYS A 124 -31.59 -13.03 -3.03
N LYS A 125 -30.81 -14.10 -2.94
CA LYS A 125 -29.54 -14.17 -2.25
C LYS A 125 -28.44 -13.48 -3.05
N GLU A 126 -28.40 -13.71 -4.34
CA GLU A 126 -27.43 -13.06 -5.26
C GLU A 126 -27.77 -11.60 -5.51
N PHE A 127 -29.06 -11.25 -5.55
CA PHE A 127 -29.50 -9.84 -5.68
C PHE A 127 -29.07 -9.02 -4.45
N LYS A 128 -29.21 -9.55 -3.21
CA LYS A 128 -28.70 -8.90 -2.00
C LYS A 128 -27.17 -8.81 -1.95
N GLN A 129 -26.45 -9.75 -2.54
CA GLN A 129 -24.99 -9.70 -2.64
C GLN A 129 -24.52 -8.66 -3.67
N ASN A 130 -25.23 -8.48 -4.77
CA ASN A 130 -24.90 -7.51 -5.80
C ASN A 130 -25.14 -6.04 -5.38
N LEU A 131 -25.95 -5.81 -4.34
CA LEU A 131 -26.13 -4.47 -3.74
C LEU A 131 -24.94 -4.03 -2.87
N LYS A 132 -23.99 -4.94 -2.55
CA LYS A 132 -22.85 -4.67 -1.67
C LYS A 132 -21.60 -4.12 -2.38
N GLY A 133 -21.62 -4.04 -3.68
CA GLY A 133 -20.53 -3.59 -4.54
C GLY A 133 -20.66 -4.23 -5.91
N VAL A 134 -20.43 -3.46 -6.97
CA VAL A 134 -20.58 -3.93 -8.37
C VAL A 134 -19.47 -4.92 -8.72
N VAL A 135 -18.27 -4.73 -8.16
CA VAL A 135 -17.07 -5.53 -8.44
C VAL A 135 -16.54 -6.16 -7.16
N ARG A 136 -16.34 -7.47 -7.15
CA ARG A 136 -15.70 -8.17 -6.03
C ARG A 136 -14.22 -7.85 -5.91
N GLY A 137 -13.58 -7.55 -7.03
CA GLY A 137 -12.17 -7.24 -7.11
C GLY A 137 -11.24 -8.45 -7.08
N ASN A 138 -11.75 -9.65 -7.42
CA ASN A 138 -10.97 -10.89 -7.40
C ASN A 138 -9.73 -10.83 -8.29
N ASN A 139 -9.84 -10.18 -9.46
CA ASN A 139 -8.72 -10.04 -10.39
C ASN A 139 -7.62 -9.11 -9.83
N LEU A 140 -8.01 -8.04 -9.14
CA LEU A 140 -7.08 -7.15 -8.44
C LEU A 140 -6.41 -7.85 -7.25
N GLU A 141 -7.19 -8.57 -6.47
CA GLU A 141 -6.65 -9.33 -5.33
C GLU A 141 -5.64 -10.37 -5.80
N ALA A 142 -5.94 -11.10 -6.89
CA ALA A 142 -4.99 -12.05 -7.49
C ALA A 142 -3.70 -11.35 -7.97
N LEU A 143 -3.79 -10.15 -8.52
CA LEU A 143 -2.63 -9.34 -8.87
C LEU A 143 -1.82 -8.97 -7.61
N PHE A 144 -2.46 -8.47 -6.56
CA PHE A 144 -1.78 -8.09 -5.32
C PHE A 144 -1.12 -9.28 -4.64
N ILE A 145 -1.79 -10.44 -4.55
CA ILE A 145 -1.19 -11.68 -4.04
C ILE A 145 0.11 -12.00 -4.80
N ASN A 146 0.09 -11.84 -6.11
CA ASN A 146 1.26 -12.14 -6.95
C ASN A 146 2.40 -11.15 -6.74
N LEU A 147 2.07 -9.84 -6.65
CA LEU A 147 3.04 -8.77 -6.43
C LEU A 147 3.62 -8.76 -5.01
N THR A 148 2.88 -9.25 -4.02
CA THR A 148 3.30 -9.28 -2.61
C THR A 148 3.62 -10.69 -2.12
N ARG A 149 3.98 -11.60 -3.03
CA ARG A 149 4.19 -13.04 -2.72
C ARG A 149 5.17 -13.28 -1.58
N GLU A 150 6.23 -12.49 -1.49
CA GLU A 150 7.25 -12.61 -0.43
C GLU A 150 6.71 -12.21 0.95
N TYR A 151 5.57 -11.51 0.99
CA TYR A 151 4.85 -11.04 2.18
C TYR A 151 3.44 -11.65 2.25
N ALA A 152 3.31 -12.92 1.85
CA ALA A 152 2.02 -13.62 1.78
C ALA A 152 1.41 -13.89 3.17
N ASP A 153 2.27 -14.04 4.18
CA ASP A 153 1.86 -14.24 5.57
C ASP A 153 1.68 -12.90 6.31
N SER A 154 1.03 -12.97 7.46
CA SER A 154 0.89 -11.82 8.36
C SER A 154 2.27 -11.36 8.85
N CYS A 155 2.58 -10.11 8.62
CA CYS A 155 3.86 -9.51 8.97
C CYS A 155 3.71 -8.10 9.57
N ASP A 156 4.77 -7.60 10.17
CA ASP A 156 4.88 -6.26 10.72
C ASP A 156 5.42 -5.31 9.63
N PHE A 157 4.60 -4.38 9.17
CA PHE A 157 4.94 -3.46 8.09
C PHE A 157 6.02 -2.44 8.49
N ASN A 158 6.27 -2.27 9.80
CA ASN A 158 7.40 -1.46 10.27
C ASN A 158 8.76 -2.12 9.99
N LYS A 159 8.76 -3.42 9.64
CA LYS A 159 9.97 -4.19 9.30
C LYS A 159 10.23 -4.27 7.79
N PHE A 160 9.44 -3.62 6.98
CA PHE A 160 9.72 -3.54 5.54
C PHE A 160 11.00 -2.72 5.28
N PRO A 161 11.62 -2.85 4.11
CA PRO A 161 12.75 -2.02 3.71
C PRO A 161 12.51 -0.52 3.95
N ILE A 162 11.28 -0.06 3.71
CA ILE A 162 10.79 1.23 4.18
C ILE A 162 9.52 0.97 5.00
N PRO A 163 9.47 1.35 6.29
CA PRO A 163 8.29 1.22 7.13
C PRO A 163 7.04 1.79 6.46
N PHE A 164 5.95 1.03 6.55
CA PHE A 164 4.73 1.31 5.79
C PHE A 164 3.49 1.27 6.67
N ALA A 165 2.53 2.15 6.35
CA ALA A 165 1.17 2.06 6.85
C ALA A 165 0.16 2.39 5.75
N CYS A 166 -1.04 1.81 5.83
CA CYS A 166 -2.14 2.22 4.96
C CYS A 166 -3.46 2.33 5.72
N VAL A 167 -4.33 3.19 5.20
CA VAL A 167 -5.58 3.57 5.86
C VAL A 167 -6.77 2.95 5.17
N SER A 168 -7.68 2.42 5.96
CA SER A 168 -9.06 2.07 5.57
C SER A 168 -10.04 2.62 6.62
N VAL A 169 -11.33 2.45 6.40
CA VAL A 169 -12.38 2.93 7.31
C VAL A 169 -13.36 1.80 7.58
N ASP A 170 -13.75 1.63 8.83
CA ASP A 170 -14.86 0.76 9.19
C ASP A 170 -16.18 1.42 8.78
N ALA A 171 -16.88 0.79 7.84
CA ALA A 171 -18.11 1.32 7.26
C ALA A 171 -19.27 1.42 8.27
N VAL A 172 -19.19 0.73 9.40
CA VAL A 172 -20.24 0.73 10.44
C VAL A 172 -20.00 1.82 11.47
N SER A 173 -18.77 1.92 11.98
CA SER A 173 -18.42 2.89 13.01
C SER A 173 -17.91 4.22 12.45
N GLY A 174 -17.52 4.28 11.19
CA GLY A 174 -16.85 5.44 10.58
C GLY A 174 -15.43 5.69 11.09
N LYS A 175 -14.89 4.79 11.92
CA LYS A 175 -13.54 4.94 12.48
C LYS A 175 -12.49 4.48 11.48
N GLU A 176 -11.39 5.21 11.48
CA GLU A 176 -10.21 4.81 10.73
C GLU A 176 -9.62 3.51 11.26
N HIS A 177 -9.13 2.70 10.33
CA HIS A 177 -8.36 1.52 10.60
C HIS A 177 -7.02 1.64 9.88
N VAL A 178 -5.97 1.90 10.64
CA VAL A 178 -4.61 2.02 10.13
C VAL A 178 -3.93 0.66 10.23
N PHE A 179 -3.48 0.15 9.09
CA PHE A 179 -2.72 -1.09 9.02
C PHE A 179 -1.23 -0.82 9.20
N HIS A 180 -0.66 -1.34 10.28
CA HIS A 180 0.80 -1.42 10.53
C HIS A 180 1.29 -2.86 10.50
N ASN A 181 0.39 -3.82 10.38
CA ASN A 181 0.68 -5.25 10.33
C ASN A 181 -0.48 -6.00 9.65
N GLY A 182 -0.25 -7.29 9.41
CA GLY A 182 -1.23 -8.17 8.77
C GLY A 182 -0.74 -8.69 7.44
N VAL A 183 -1.66 -9.17 6.62
CA VAL A 183 -1.36 -9.65 5.27
C VAL A 183 -1.40 -8.46 4.30
N LEU A 184 -0.28 -8.13 3.67
CA LEU A 184 -0.12 -6.89 2.92
C LEU A 184 -1.17 -6.72 1.80
N HIS A 185 -1.39 -7.76 0.98
CA HIS A 185 -2.39 -7.66 -0.10
C HIS A 185 -3.81 -7.40 0.42
N GLN A 186 -4.17 -7.93 1.60
CA GLN A 186 -5.48 -7.70 2.21
C GLN A 186 -5.60 -6.26 2.75
N ALA A 187 -4.55 -5.74 3.37
CA ALA A 187 -4.50 -4.36 3.82
C ALA A 187 -4.67 -3.37 2.65
N ILE A 188 -3.92 -3.58 1.57
CA ILE A 188 -4.04 -2.79 0.33
C ILE A 188 -5.45 -2.94 -0.25
N ARG A 189 -5.99 -4.18 -0.31
CA ARG A 189 -7.34 -4.44 -0.83
C ARG A 189 -8.43 -3.74 0.00
N ALA A 190 -8.28 -3.68 1.33
CA ALA A 190 -9.18 -2.95 2.20
C ALA A 190 -9.10 -1.43 1.97
N SER A 191 -7.87 -0.91 1.90
CA SER A 191 -7.62 0.52 1.67
C SER A 191 -8.18 1.05 0.36
N MET A 192 -8.33 0.19 -0.68
CA MET A 192 -8.86 0.57 -1.98
C MET A 192 -10.32 0.15 -2.22
N ALA A 193 -11.02 -0.32 -1.22
CA ALA A 193 -12.41 -0.80 -1.34
C ALA A 193 -13.40 0.36 -1.45
N ILE A 194 -13.39 1.09 -2.57
CA ILE A 194 -14.27 2.24 -2.83
C ILE A 194 -15.73 1.80 -2.69
N PRO A 195 -16.51 2.43 -1.78
CA PRO A 195 -17.92 2.13 -1.61
C PRO A 195 -18.67 2.22 -2.94
N THR A 196 -19.64 1.35 -3.13
CA THR A 196 -20.46 1.20 -4.35
C THR A 196 -19.74 0.62 -5.57
N ILE A 197 -18.41 0.75 -5.67
CA ILE A 197 -17.60 0.16 -6.75
C ILE A 197 -17.13 -1.22 -6.35
N PHE A 198 -16.40 -1.33 -5.23
CA PHE A 198 -15.86 -2.59 -4.76
C PHE A 198 -16.61 -3.13 -3.55
N THR A 199 -16.65 -4.46 -3.45
CA THR A 199 -17.15 -5.12 -2.23
C THR A 199 -16.23 -4.77 -1.05
N PRO A 200 -16.81 -4.35 0.10
CA PRO A 200 -16.05 -4.13 1.33
C PRO A 200 -15.31 -5.38 1.79
N VAL A 201 -14.23 -5.19 2.52
CA VAL A 201 -13.40 -6.27 3.08
C VAL A 201 -13.82 -6.56 4.52
N ASN A 202 -14.10 -7.84 4.82
CA ASN A 202 -14.32 -8.26 6.21
C ASN A 202 -12.96 -8.47 6.89
N TRP A 203 -12.75 -7.76 8.00
CA TRP A 203 -11.52 -7.83 8.77
C TRP A 203 -11.84 -7.98 10.26
N TYR A 204 -11.68 -9.19 10.81
CA TYR A 204 -11.92 -9.50 12.22
C TYR A 204 -13.23 -8.93 12.80
N GLY A 205 -14.32 -8.98 12.04
CA GLY A 205 -15.63 -8.48 12.45
C GLY A 205 -15.94 -7.03 12.04
N SER A 206 -14.95 -6.27 11.58
CA SER A 206 -15.13 -4.95 10.95
C SER A 206 -15.40 -5.09 9.45
N ILE A 207 -16.15 -4.15 8.90
CA ILE A 207 -16.45 -4.06 7.46
C ILE A 207 -15.68 -2.87 6.92
N LEU A 208 -14.52 -3.15 6.31
CA LEU A 208 -13.59 -2.11 5.88
C LEU A 208 -13.87 -1.67 4.44
N VAL A 209 -13.81 -0.37 4.24
CA VAL A 209 -13.93 0.34 2.96
C VAL A 209 -12.71 1.25 2.74
N ASP A 210 -12.63 1.85 1.56
CA ASP A 210 -11.56 2.77 1.16
C ASP A 210 -11.32 3.86 2.21
N GLY A 211 -10.05 4.03 2.59
CA GLY A 211 -9.64 5.04 3.55
C GLY A 211 -9.91 6.48 3.12
N GLY A 212 -10.03 6.73 1.82
CA GLY A 212 -10.34 8.04 1.26
C GLY A 212 -11.72 8.59 1.65
N VAL A 213 -12.57 7.76 2.26
CA VAL A 213 -13.85 8.21 2.84
C VAL A 213 -13.64 9.10 4.06
N SER A 214 -12.60 8.86 4.86
CA SER A 214 -12.29 9.62 6.09
C SER A 214 -10.94 10.35 5.96
N ASN A 215 -9.89 9.65 5.63
CA ASN A 215 -8.52 10.17 5.60
C ASN A 215 -7.85 9.88 4.25
N ASN A 216 -8.14 10.74 3.28
CA ASN A 216 -7.59 10.57 1.92
C ASN A 216 -6.12 10.97 1.81
N TYR A 217 -5.62 11.76 2.75
CA TYR A 217 -4.23 12.24 2.79
C TYR A 217 -3.68 12.14 4.22
N PRO A 218 -3.24 10.93 4.62
CA PRO A 218 -2.99 10.56 6.02
C PRO A 218 -1.65 11.09 6.56
N VAL A 219 -1.53 12.41 6.67
CA VAL A 219 -0.34 13.08 7.23
C VAL A 219 -0.21 12.81 8.72
N ASP A 220 -1.31 12.83 9.43
CA ASP A 220 -1.41 12.53 10.86
C ASP A 220 -0.90 11.13 11.21
N VAL A 221 -1.17 10.14 10.34
CA VAL A 221 -0.64 8.78 10.49
C VAL A 221 0.87 8.77 10.31
N ALA A 222 1.39 9.53 9.34
CA ALA A 222 2.82 9.63 9.10
C ALA A 222 3.55 10.36 10.25
N GLU A 223 2.93 11.37 10.84
CA GLU A 223 3.47 12.07 12.01
C GLU A 223 3.52 11.19 13.27
N ALA A 224 2.63 10.20 13.36
CA ALA A 224 2.58 9.25 14.48
C ALA A 224 3.61 8.10 14.36
N MET A 225 4.25 7.91 13.21
CA MET A 225 5.27 6.89 12.96
C MET A 225 6.68 7.37 13.32
#